data_021af0437b62eb2ae947d4e9c5c75877
#
_entry.id   021af0437b62eb2ae947d4e9c5c75877
#
_cell.length_a   1.000
_cell.length_b   1.000
_cell.length_c   1.000
_cell.angle_alpha   90.00
_cell.angle_beta   90.00
_cell.angle_gamma   90.00
#
_symmetry.space_group_name_H-M   'P 1'
#
loop_
_entity.id
_entity.type
_entity.pdbx_description
1 polymer ?
#
loop_
_entity_poly.entity_id
_entity_poly.type
_entity_poly.pdbx_seq_one_letter_code
_entity_poly.pdbx_strand_id
1 'polypeptide(L)'
;INHMTVAFKKSAVQAVGSYRHAPLFEDYDLWVRLLLAGYQFANLPEVLVYARAGDAMYERRGGLAYARYEWAIQQSFYQQGFLPIAQLLKNLAIRLPVRLLPNSLRSLVYQKLLRK
;
A
#
# COMPACT_ATOMS: atom_id res chain seq x y z
N ILE A 1 -2.19 -0.65 -7.60
CA ILE A 1 -1.62 -1.96 -7.96
C ILE A 1 -1.98 -2.93 -6.86
N ASN A 2 -2.59 -4.04 -7.19
CA ASN A 2 -2.94 -5.08 -6.25
C ASN A 2 -1.99 -6.28 -6.45
N HIS A 3 -1.31 -6.72 -5.40
CA HIS A 3 -0.33 -7.80 -5.46
C HIS A 3 -0.86 -9.11 -6.07
N MET A 4 -2.15 -9.42 -5.84
CA MET A 4 -2.78 -10.65 -6.36
C MET A 4 -3.00 -10.63 -7.88
N THR A 5 -2.89 -9.48 -8.52
CA THR A 5 -3.26 -9.27 -9.94
C THR A 5 -2.12 -8.68 -10.76
N VAL A 6 -0.88 -8.83 -10.30
CA VAL A 6 0.27 -8.24 -10.96
C VAL A 6 1.11 -9.31 -11.66
N ALA A 7 1.58 -8.98 -12.85
CA ALA A 7 2.63 -9.70 -13.56
C ALA A 7 3.83 -8.76 -13.75
N PHE A 8 5.04 -9.26 -13.59
CA PHE A 8 6.27 -8.47 -13.72
C PHE A 8 7.42 -9.27 -14.31
N LYS A 9 8.38 -8.57 -14.89
CA LYS A 9 9.62 -9.19 -15.34
C LYS A 9 10.49 -9.53 -14.12
N LYS A 10 10.89 -10.80 -13.97
CA LYS A 10 11.75 -11.26 -12.89
C LYS A 10 13.03 -10.44 -12.78
N SER A 11 13.67 -10.14 -13.92
CA SER A 11 14.90 -9.34 -13.96
C SER A 11 14.72 -7.92 -13.41
N ALA A 12 13.56 -7.27 -13.64
CA ALA A 12 13.27 -5.95 -13.09
C ALA A 12 13.18 -5.98 -11.56
N VAL A 13 12.47 -6.98 -11.02
CA VAL A 13 12.35 -7.17 -9.57
C VAL A 13 13.72 -7.47 -8.93
N GLN A 14 14.53 -8.30 -9.57
CA GLN A 14 15.90 -8.61 -9.11
C GLN A 14 16.80 -7.37 -9.15
N ALA A 15 16.69 -6.54 -10.20
CA ALA A 15 17.51 -5.33 -10.36
C ALA A 15 17.28 -4.31 -9.23
N VAL A 16 16.07 -4.24 -8.66
CA VAL A 16 15.78 -3.35 -7.53
C VAL A 16 15.95 -4.02 -6.16
N GLY A 17 16.55 -5.20 -6.10
CA GLY A 17 16.89 -5.91 -4.86
C GLY A 17 15.73 -6.75 -4.30
N SER A 18 14.78 -7.17 -5.15
CA SER A 18 13.69 -8.09 -4.81
C SER A 18 12.81 -7.59 -3.64
N TYR A 19 12.05 -8.49 -2.98
CA TYR A 19 11.27 -8.15 -1.80
C TYR A 19 12.19 -7.87 -0.60
N ARG A 20 11.90 -6.81 0.14
CA ARG A 20 12.58 -6.44 1.38
C ARG A 20 11.63 -6.62 2.56
N HIS A 21 12.19 -6.70 3.76
CA HIS A 21 11.40 -6.76 4.97
C HIS A 21 10.71 -5.40 5.22
N ALA A 22 9.42 -5.33 4.89
CA ALA A 22 8.54 -4.18 5.11
C ALA A 22 7.17 -4.70 5.56
N PRO A 23 7.00 -5.09 6.83
CA PRO A 23 5.82 -5.81 7.30
C PRO A 23 4.52 -5.18 6.85
N LEU A 24 3.65 -5.96 6.21
CA LEU A 24 2.37 -5.58 5.62
C LEU A 24 2.45 -4.69 4.36
N PHE A 25 3.64 -4.25 3.95
CA PHE A 25 3.84 -3.30 2.85
C PHE A 25 4.98 -3.71 1.91
N GLU A 26 5.35 -4.99 1.88
CA GLU A 26 6.43 -5.54 1.05
C GLU A 26 6.20 -5.27 -0.44
N ASP A 27 4.96 -5.36 -0.88
CA ASP A 27 4.54 -5.08 -2.25
C ASP A 27 4.62 -3.58 -2.57
N TYR A 28 4.16 -2.71 -1.67
CA TYR A 28 4.26 -1.27 -1.86
C TYR A 28 5.71 -0.79 -1.92
N ASP A 29 6.59 -1.31 -1.04
CA ASP A 29 8.02 -1.00 -1.08
C ASP A 29 8.64 -1.41 -2.43
N LEU A 30 8.31 -2.60 -2.92
CA LEU A 30 8.78 -3.06 -4.21
C LEU A 30 8.29 -2.17 -5.36
N TRP A 31 7.00 -1.79 -5.37
CA TRP A 31 6.46 -0.93 -6.43
C TRP A 31 7.09 0.45 -6.43
N VAL A 32 7.32 1.05 -5.29
CA VAL A 32 8.00 2.35 -5.17
C VAL A 32 9.43 2.27 -5.72
N ARG A 33 10.19 1.23 -5.38
CA ARG A 33 11.55 1.06 -5.89
C ARG A 33 11.59 0.83 -7.40
N LEU A 34 10.65 0.08 -7.95
CA LEU A 34 10.52 -0.09 -9.39
C LEU A 34 10.20 1.23 -10.09
N LEU A 35 9.29 2.04 -9.55
CA LEU A 35 8.96 3.36 -10.10
C LEU A 35 10.15 4.31 -10.05
N LEU A 36 10.87 4.35 -8.93
CA LEU A 36 12.09 5.16 -8.77
C LEU A 36 13.21 4.73 -9.72
N ALA A 37 13.27 3.45 -10.05
CA ALA A 37 14.21 2.91 -11.05
C ALA A 37 13.76 3.14 -12.52
N GLY A 38 12.62 3.82 -12.73
CA GLY A 38 12.12 4.18 -14.07
C GLY A 38 11.32 3.08 -14.76
N TYR A 39 10.95 2.00 -14.08
CA TYR A 39 10.08 0.99 -14.65
C TYR A 39 8.65 1.50 -14.81
N GLN A 40 8.02 1.14 -15.91
CA GLN A 40 6.66 1.54 -16.24
C GLN A 40 5.65 0.49 -15.79
N PHE A 41 4.48 0.95 -15.38
CA PHE A 41 3.34 0.14 -15.01
C PHE A 41 2.18 0.41 -15.96
N ALA A 42 1.42 -0.63 -16.27
CA ALA A 42 0.20 -0.54 -17.04
C ALA A 42 -0.88 -1.39 -16.39
N ASN A 43 -2.14 -0.99 -16.52
CA ASN A 43 -3.29 -1.81 -16.17
C ASN A 43 -3.90 -2.40 -17.43
N LEU A 44 -4.27 -3.67 -17.39
CA LEU A 44 -5.10 -4.29 -18.40
C LEU A 44 -6.56 -3.88 -18.15
N PRO A 45 -7.32 -3.50 -19.17
CA PRO A 45 -8.71 -3.07 -19.01
C PRO A 45 -9.66 -4.23 -18.73
N GLU A 46 -9.24 -5.46 -19.01
CA GLU A 46 -10.05 -6.66 -18.84
C GLU A 46 -10.11 -7.09 -17.35
N VAL A 47 -11.27 -7.60 -16.95
CA VAL A 47 -11.43 -8.20 -15.62
C VAL A 47 -10.89 -9.64 -15.66
N LEU A 48 -9.67 -9.84 -15.19
CA LEU A 48 -8.98 -11.13 -15.19
C LEU A 48 -9.05 -11.86 -13.83
N VAL A 49 -9.35 -11.16 -12.75
CA VAL A 49 -9.36 -11.74 -11.40
C VAL A 49 -10.55 -11.23 -10.60
N TYR A 50 -11.28 -12.17 -9.98
CA TYR A 50 -12.31 -11.88 -9.00
C TYR A 50 -11.76 -12.14 -7.59
N ALA A 51 -11.61 -11.09 -6.80
CA ALA A 51 -11.11 -11.18 -5.44
C ALA A 51 -12.27 -11.24 -4.43
N ARG A 52 -12.21 -12.20 -3.48
CA ARG A 52 -13.17 -12.25 -2.37
C ARG A 52 -12.88 -11.10 -1.41
N ALA A 53 -13.87 -10.23 -1.20
CA ALA A 53 -13.82 -9.18 -0.20
C ALA A 53 -14.77 -9.56 0.95
N GLY A 54 -14.27 -9.50 2.20
CA GLY A 54 -15.06 -9.78 3.41
C GLY A 54 -14.55 -8.96 4.60
N ASP A 55 -15.32 -8.95 5.70
CA ASP A 55 -15.05 -8.13 6.89
C ASP A 55 -13.69 -8.43 7.53
N ALA A 56 -13.24 -9.69 7.50
CA ALA A 56 -11.92 -10.09 7.96
C ALA A 56 -10.75 -9.38 7.25
N MET A 57 -10.96 -8.86 6.04
CA MET A 57 -9.98 -8.06 5.34
C MET A 57 -9.80 -6.67 5.98
N TYR A 58 -10.88 -6.08 6.49
CA TYR A 58 -10.86 -4.78 7.15
C TYR A 58 -10.34 -4.87 8.59
N GLU A 59 -10.64 -5.94 9.29
CA GLU A 59 -10.14 -6.21 10.65
C GLU A 59 -8.63 -6.24 10.72
N ARG A 60 -7.99 -6.93 9.77
CA ARG A 60 -6.53 -7.05 9.70
C ARG A 60 -5.78 -5.76 9.38
N ARG A 61 -6.49 -4.69 8.96
CA ARG A 61 -5.88 -3.42 8.51
C ARG A 61 -5.97 -2.31 9.56
N GLY A 62 -5.99 -2.64 10.84
CA GLY A 62 -6.10 -1.65 11.92
C GLY A 62 -5.29 -2.02 13.15
N GLY A 63 -5.32 -1.11 14.13
CA GLY A 63 -4.61 -1.21 15.40
C GLY A 63 -3.26 -0.52 15.40
N LEU A 64 -2.67 -0.38 16.60
CA LEU A 64 -1.41 0.33 16.82
C LEU A 64 -0.24 -0.26 16.04
N ALA A 65 -0.16 -1.58 15.92
CA ALA A 65 0.91 -2.24 15.16
C ALA A 65 0.83 -1.84 13.68
N TYR A 66 -0.37 -1.89 13.10
CA TYR A 66 -0.56 -1.47 11.71
C TYR A 66 -0.23 0.02 11.51
N ALA A 67 -0.64 0.90 12.44
CA ALA A 67 -0.32 2.32 12.37
C ALA A 67 1.19 2.58 12.41
N ARG A 68 1.95 1.83 13.23
CA ARG A 68 3.43 1.91 13.27
C ARG A 68 4.06 1.50 11.94
N TYR A 69 3.60 0.41 11.32
CA TYR A 69 4.11 -0.03 10.01
C TYR A 69 3.72 0.96 8.90
N GLU A 70 2.50 1.53 8.95
CA GLU A 70 2.08 2.60 8.02
C GLU A 70 2.99 3.84 8.15
N TRP A 71 3.29 4.27 9.37
CA TRP A 71 4.24 5.35 9.62
C TRP A 71 5.62 5.04 9.03
N ALA A 72 6.17 3.87 9.36
CA ALA A 72 7.51 3.48 8.93
C ALA A 72 7.64 3.44 7.39
N ILE A 73 6.65 2.87 6.70
CA ILE A 73 6.69 2.81 5.24
C ILE A 73 6.54 4.18 4.58
N GLN A 74 5.68 5.07 5.09
CA GLN A 74 5.53 6.43 4.59
C GLN A 74 6.83 7.24 4.78
N GLN A 75 7.48 7.08 5.92
CA GLN A 75 8.78 7.69 6.18
C GLN A 75 9.85 7.15 5.23
N SER A 76 9.87 5.85 4.98
CA SER A 76 10.78 5.22 4.02
C SER A 76 10.59 5.80 2.61
N PHE A 77 9.34 6.00 2.16
CA PHE A 77 9.05 6.60 0.86
C PHE A 77 9.52 8.05 0.75
N TYR A 78 9.43 8.81 1.83
CA TYR A 78 10.01 10.15 1.90
C TYR A 78 11.54 10.11 1.83
N GLN A 79 12.19 9.24 2.58
CA GLN A 79 13.66 9.09 2.58
C GLN A 79 14.21 8.64 1.23
N GLN A 80 13.45 7.81 0.50
CA GLN A 80 13.79 7.38 -0.86
C GLN A 80 13.54 8.48 -1.92
N GLY A 81 13.00 9.64 -1.55
CA GLY A 81 12.69 10.72 -2.48
C GLY A 81 11.42 10.49 -3.31
N PHE A 82 10.64 9.45 -2.99
CA PHE A 82 9.38 9.18 -3.70
C PHE A 82 8.25 10.13 -3.32
N LEU A 83 8.19 10.54 -2.04
CA LEU A 83 7.18 11.47 -1.53
C LEU A 83 7.80 12.79 -1.10
N PRO A 84 7.27 13.94 -1.52
CA PRO A 84 7.59 15.23 -0.89
C PRO A 84 7.02 15.31 0.52
N ILE A 85 7.62 16.16 1.38
CA ILE A 85 7.21 16.30 2.78
C ILE A 85 5.71 16.62 2.95
N ALA A 86 5.17 17.48 2.10
CA ALA A 86 3.75 17.84 2.13
C ALA A 86 2.84 16.64 1.90
N GLN A 87 3.21 15.74 0.97
CA GLN A 87 2.46 14.52 0.70
C GLN A 87 2.61 13.50 1.83
N LEU A 88 3.79 13.40 2.43
CA LEU A 88 4.02 12.58 3.62
C LEU A 88 3.06 13.01 4.75
N LEU A 89 3.06 14.30 5.11
CA LEU A 89 2.21 14.83 6.18
C LEU A 89 0.73 14.63 5.90
N LYS A 90 0.29 14.88 4.66
CA LYS A 90 -1.10 14.62 4.22
C LYS A 90 -1.47 13.14 4.36
N ASN A 91 -0.62 12.23 3.89
CA ASN A 91 -0.86 10.79 3.98
C ASN A 91 -0.96 10.33 5.44
N LEU A 92 -0.07 10.79 6.31
CA LEU A 92 -0.09 10.45 7.72
C LEU A 92 -1.36 10.99 8.41
N ALA A 93 -1.73 12.25 8.15
CA ALA A 93 -2.92 12.87 8.72
C ALA A 93 -4.23 12.15 8.35
N ILE A 94 -4.31 11.58 7.14
CA ILE A 94 -5.50 10.86 6.66
C ILE A 94 -5.47 9.39 7.13
N ARG A 95 -4.32 8.72 6.99
CA ARG A 95 -4.24 7.27 7.15
C ARG A 95 -4.12 6.82 8.59
N LEU A 96 -3.32 7.50 9.43
CA LEU A 96 -3.11 7.09 10.82
C LEU A 96 -4.40 7.11 11.65
N PRO A 97 -5.24 8.16 11.62
CA PRO A 97 -6.50 8.14 12.35
C PRO A 97 -7.40 6.96 11.96
N VAL A 98 -7.51 6.67 10.65
CA VAL A 98 -8.31 5.54 10.17
C VAL A 98 -7.83 4.20 10.71
N ARG A 99 -6.50 4.02 10.88
CA ARG A 99 -5.92 2.79 11.45
C ARG A 99 -6.26 2.61 12.93
N LEU A 100 -6.44 3.71 13.64
CA LEU A 100 -6.74 3.71 15.08
C LEU A 100 -8.25 3.62 15.38
N LEU A 101 -9.11 3.79 14.37
CA LEU A 101 -10.55 3.64 14.54
C LEU A 101 -10.94 2.21 14.94
N PRO A 102 -11.99 2.03 15.79
CA PRO A 102 -12.62 0.74 16.00
C PRO A 102 -13.06 0.08 14.70
N ASN A 103 -13.11 -1.25 14.67
CA ASN A 103 -13.40 -2.02 13.44
C ASN A 103 -14.70 -1.58 12.75
N SER A 104 -15.77 -1.31 13.52
CA SER A 104 -17.07 -0.87 13.01
C SER A 104 -16.99 0.46 12.25
N LEU A 105 -16.31 1.45 12.81
CA LEU A 105 -16.14 2.77 12.18
C LEU A 105 -15.18 2.68 11.00
N ARG A 106 -14.13 1.89 11.10
CA ARG A 106 -13.17 1.69 10.03
C ARG A 106 -13.81 1.04 8.80
N SER A 107 -14.65 0.01 8.98
CA SER A 107 -15.38 -0.63 7.88
C SER A 107 -16.29 0.36 7.15
N LEU A 108 -16.99 1.23 7.88
CA LEU A 108 -17.82 2.29 7.32
C LEU A 108 -17.03 3.30 6.48
N VAL A 109 -15.86 3.72 6.99
CA VAL A 109 -14.95 4.63 6.25
C VAL A 109 -14.48 3.98 4.96
N TYR A 110 -14.07 2.72 5.00
CA TYR A 110 -13.64 1.99 3.80
C TYR A 110 -14.76 1.81 2.78
N GLN A 111 -15.97 1.48 3.23
CA GLN A 111 -17.12 1.27 2.34
C GLN A 111 -17.61 2.57 1.69
N LYS A 112 -17.65 3.68 2.46
CA LYS A 112 -18.23 4.94 1.99
C LYS A 112 -17.24 5.88 1.28
N LEU A 113 -15.96 5.90 1.69
CA LEU A 113 -14.98 6.90 1.23
C LEU A 113 -13.91 6.33 0.29
N LEU A 114 -13.58 5.05 0.38
CA LEU A 114 -12.45 4.47 -0.35
C LEU A 114 -12.87 3.46 -1.43
N ARG A 115 -14.15 3.15 -1.52
CA ARG A 115 -14.75 2.34 -2.59
C ARG A 115 -15.65 3.24 -3.45
N LYS A 116 -15.03 4.06 -4.25
CA LYS A 116 -15.64 4.61 -5.47
C LYS A 116 -15.01 3.94 -6.67
#